data_b6ee70871916f451d2d297de510f92c0
#
_entry.id   b6ee70871916f451d2d297de510f92c0
#
_cell.length_a   1.000
_cell.length_b   1.000
_cell.length_c   1.000
_cell.angle_alpha   90.00
_cell.angle_beta   90.00
_cell.angle_gamma   90.00
#
_symmetry.space_group_name_H-M   'P 1'
#
loop_
_entity.id
_entity.type
_entity.pdbx_description
1 polymer ?
#
loop_
_entity_poly.entity_id
_entity_poly.type
_entity_poly.pdbx_seq_one_letter_code
_entity_poly.pdbx_strand_id
1 'polypeptide(L)'
;MKFNKMIDEAKLKVVDVVDKAELDKHAKELGDVAVGKAKELGDVASETAHDVAVKMDEMKRQWDLKRLKPIFSEDLNGMQYSRLVRIVERDKKFDIEVCRGSIGYWAICKGERWINIFKDSVGKFGLKFYPYEDVNFYYVDPTNKDNYIVLDEYFYRLKQARVNELQKIAQDLGAKKFRVTYMREKSSLIKKKWTGKGAVKDADGSGSVEVDKLEKQYDKVEIEAENSFPGHEPVGPHVRYLKYDQNVQNLIDMRMDTKGPINHQTLSIKLSSTSGLKEKNAAKLDMILKSLKVAGNTTVLSEVQNEEKSILYYEIDF
;
A
#
# COMPACT_ATOMS: atom_id res chain seq x y z
N MET A 1 -17.29 -5.60 11.59
CA MET A 1 -18.64 -5.91 11.03
C MET A 1 -19.24 -4.79 10.17
N LYS A 2 -19.00 -3.50 10.39
CA LYS A 2 -19.53 -2.41 9.55
C LYS A 2 -18.81 -2.25 8.21
N PHE A 3 -17.54 -2.59 8.12
CA PHE A 3 -16.69 -2.44 6.91
C PHE A 3 -17.10 -3.41 5.78
N ASN A 4 -17.40 -4.67 6.12
CA ASN A 4 -17.83 -5.65 5.12
C ASN A 4 -19.19 -5.33 4.48
N LYS A 5 -20.09 -4.67 5.23
CA LYS A 5 -21.39 -4.24 4.69
C LYS A 5 -21.25 -3.08 3.71
N MET A 6 -20.27 -2.19 3.91
CA MET A 6 -19.95 -1.11 2.97
C MET A 6 -19.29 -1.63 1.69
N ILE A 7 -18.52 -2.73 1.77
CA ILE A 7 -17.93 -3.39 0.61
C ILE A 7 -19.00 -3.99 -0.31
N ASP A 8 -20.06 -4.56 0.26
CA ASP A 8 -21.15 -5.17 -0.51
C ASP A 8 -22.03 -4.15 -1.25
N GLU A 9 -22.23 -2.97 -0.69
CA GLU A 9 -22.95 -1.87 -1.37
C GLU A 9 -22.08 -1.19 -2.45
N ALA A 10 -20.74 -1.20 -2.30
CA ALA A 10 -19.82 -0.68 -3.31
C ALA A 10 -19.71 -1.58 -4.55
N LYS A 11 -20.07 -2.86 -4.45
CA LYS A 11 -20.03 -3.83 -5.58
C LYS A 11 -20.91 -3.42 -6.76
N LEU A 12 -21.99 -2.66 -6.52
CA LEU A 12 -23.00 -2.34 -7.55
C LEU A 12 -22.73 -1.07 -8.36
N LYS A 13 -21.83 -0.18 -7.94
CA LYS A 13 -21.75 1.18 -8.54
C LYS A 13 -20.44 1.55 -9.27
N VAL A 14 -19.40 0.70 -9.22
CA VAL A 14 -18.09 1.02 -9.84
C VAL A 14 -18.12 0.95 -11.38
N VAL A 15 -19.07 0.23 -11.94
CA VAL A 15 -19.20 0.04 -13.40
C VAL A 15 -19.93 1.22 -14.07
N ASP A 16 -20.78 1.95 -13.34
CA ASP A 16 -21.73 2.88 -13.96
C ASP A 16 -21.18 4.29 -14.26
N VAL A 17 -20.06 4.70 -13.72
CA VAL A 17 -19.65 6.12 -13.81
C VAL A 17 -18.66 6.42 -14.94
N VAL A 18 -17.85 5.45 -15.34
CA VAL A 18 -16.80 5.66 -16.36
C VAL A 18 -17.29 5.25 -17.77
N ASP A 19 -18.25 4.33 -17.87
CA ASP A 19 -18.57 3.65 -19.12
C ASP A 19 -19.82 4.19 -19.87
N LYS A 20 -20.70 4.94 -19.21
CA LYS A 20 -21.98 5.29 -19.86
C LYS A 20 -21.82 6.25 -21.03
N ALA A 21 -20.92 7.21 -20.95
CA ALA A 21 -20.67 8.17 -22.02
C ALA A 21 -19.87 7.56 -23.19
N GLU A 22 -18.94 6.61 -22.92
CA GLU A 22 -18.25 5.85 -23.96
C GLU A 22 -19.16 4.76 -24.56
N LEU A 23 -20.02 4.13 -23.74
CA LEU A 23 -21.00 3.13 -24.18
C LEU A 23 -21.99 3.72 -25.20
N ASP A 24 -22.55 4.90 -24.92
CA ASP A 24 -23.50 5.55 -25.83
C ASP A 24 -22.84 5.98 -27.15
N LYS A 25 -21.57 6.39 -27.10
CA LYS A 25 -20.83 6.79 -28.30
C LYS A 25 -20.53 5.59 -29.21
N HIS A 26 -20.07 4.45 -28.64
CA HIS A 26 -19.76 3.26 -29.40
C HIS A 26 -21.01 2.46 -29.83
N ALA A 27 -22.09 2.46 -29.06
CA ALA A 27 -23.36 1.90 -29.49
C ALA A 27 -23.92 2.65 -30.71
N LYS A 28 -23.73 3.96 -30.76
CA LYS A 28 -24.12 4.80 -31.89
C LYS A 28 -23.21 4.53 -33.11
N GLU A 29 -21.89 4.44 -32.92
CA GLU A 29 -20.94 4.08 -34.00
C GLU A 29 -21.18 2.68 -34.57
N LEU A 30 -21.54 1.69 -33.75
CA LEU A 30 -21.90 0.34 -34.18
C LEU A 30 -23.26 0.33 -34.90
N GLY A 31 -24.21 1.12 -34.44
CA GLY A 31 -25.52 1.32 -35.10
C GLY A 31 -25.38 1.95 -36.47
N ASP A 32 -24.59 3.01 -36.59
CA ASP A 32 -24.38 3.72 -37.84
C ASP A 32 -23.57 2.88 -38.88
N VAL A 33 -22.63 2.05 -38.43
CA VAL A 33 -21.90 1.12 -39.32
C VAL A 33 -22.79 -0.02 -39.78
N ALA A 34 -23.70 -0.52 -38.93
CA ALA A 34 -24.65 -1.58 -39.28
C ALA A 34 -25.71 -1.07 -40.28
N VAL A 35 -26.22 0.15 -40.09
CA VAL A 35 -27.23 0.76 -40.98
C VAL A 35 -26.61 1.17 -42.31
N GLY A 36 -25.36 1.71 -42.31
CA GLY A 36 -24.65 2.07 -43.55
C GLY A 36 -24.37 0.86 -44.45
N LYS A 37 -23.96 -0.27 -43.88
CA LYS A 37 -23.65 -1.51 -44.62
C LYS A 37 -24.90 -2.27 -45.06
N ALA A 38 -26.02 -2.18 -44.34
CA ALA A 38 -27.28 -2.81 -44.73
C ALA A 38 -27.86 -2.20 -46.00
N LYS A 39 -27.52 -0.97 -46.35
CA LYS A 39 -27.94 -0.27 -47.57
C LYS A 39 -27.14 -0.66 -48.81
N GLU A 40 -25.90 -1.13 -48.67
CA GLU A 40 -25.05 -1.52 -49.78
C GLU A 40 -25.15 -2.99 -50.17
N LEU A 41 -25.85 -3.86 -49.37
CA LEU A 41 -25.84 -5.32 -49.48
C LEU A 41 -27.11 -5.93 -50.07
N GLY A 42 -27.78 -5.23 -50.98
CA GLY A 42 -29.03 -5.70 -51.60
C GLY A 42 -28.90 -6.95 -52.50
N ASP A 43 -27.73 -7.35 -52.98
CA ASP A 43 -27.64 -8.33 -54.09
C ASP A 43 -26.62 -9.50 -53.96
N VAL A 44 -25.97 -9.73 -52.78
CA VAL A 44 -25.04 -10.89 -52.62
C VAL A 44 -25.27 -11.59 -51.28
N ALA A 45 -26.26 -12.42 -51.21
CA ALA A 45 -27.01 -12.65 -49.96
C ALA A 45 -26.63 -13.83 -49.07
N SER A 46 -25.67 -14.69 -49.33
CA SER A 46 -25.42 -15.82 -48.42
C SER A 46 -23.99 -15.93 -47.87
N GLU A 47 -22.98 -15.72 -48.66
CA GLU A 47 -21.57 -15.80 -48.20
C GLU A 47 -21.15 -14.56 -47.40
N THR A 48 -21.65 -13.39 -47.80
CA THR A 48 -21.41 -12.12 -47.15
C THR A 48 -22.10 -11.98 -45.79
N ALA A 49 -23.26 -12.60 -45.58
CA ALA A 49 -23.95 -12.56 -44.28
C ALA A 49 -23.18 -13.33 -43.21
N HIS A 50 -22.56 -14.45 -43.55
CA HIS A 50 -21.71 -15.24 -42.65
C HIS A 50 -20.44 -14.43 -42.26
N ASP A 51 -19.76 -13.86 -43.24
CA ASP A 51 -18.57 -13.05 -43.00
C ASP A 51 -18.83 -11.78 -42.18
N VAL A 52 -19.99 -11.15 -42.37
CA VAL A 52 -20.45 -10.02 -41.56
C VAL A 52 -20.74 -10.45 -40.13
N ALA A 53 -21.41 -11.59 -39.91
CA ALA A 53 -21.68 -12.12 -38.58
C ALA A 53 -20.37 -12.47 -37.84
N VAL A 54 -19.41 -13.11 -38.49
CA VAL A 54 -18.10 -13.42 -37.92
C VAL A 54 -17.34 -12.16 -37.53
N LYS A 55 -17.36 -11.11 -38.38
CA LYS A 55 -16.72 -9.83 -38.08
C LYS A 55 -17.40 -9.09 -36.93
N MET A 56 -18.73 -9.16 -36.83
CA MET A 56 -19.48 -8.57 -35.70
C MET A 56 -19.15 -9.29 -34.38
N ASP A 57 -19.07 -10.61 -34.39
CA ASP A 57 -18.70 -11.37 -33.20
C ASP A 57 -17.26 -11.08 -32.77
N GLU A 58 -16.32 -10.97 -33.71
CA GLU A 58 -14.94 -10.58 -33.39
C GLU A 58 -14.84 -9.15 -32.85
N MET A 59 -15.59 -8.20 -33.43
CA MET A 59 -15.66 -6.82 -32.90
C MET A 59 -16.24 -6.77 -31.50
N LYS A 60 -17.30 -7.52 -31.22
CA LYS A 60 -17.88 -7.66 -29.88
C LYS A 60 -16.89 -8.26 -28.91
N ARG A 61 -16.18 -9.32 -29.32
CA ARG A 61 -15.13 -9.93 -28.52
C ARG A 61 -14.02 -8.95 -28.18
N GLN A 62 -13.50 -8.22 -29.15
CA GLN A 62 -12.47 -7.19 -28.93
C GLN A 62 -12.95 -6.06 -28.01
N TRP A 63 -14.22 -5.66 -28.16
CA TRP A 63 -14.82 -4.66 -27.28
C TRP A 63 -14.94 -5.17 -25.84
N ASP A 64 -15.40 -6.40 -25.61
CA ASP A 64 -15.51 -7.00 -24.29
C ASP A 64 -14.12 -7.14 -23.64
N LEU A 65 -13.10 -7.55 -24.39
CA LEU A 65 -11.70 -7.60 -23.89
C LEU A 65 -11.18 -6.23 -23.49
N LYS A 66 -11.44 -5.18 -24.30
CA LYS A 66 -11.05 -3.80 -23.97
C LYS A 66 -11.77 -3.25 -22.74
N ARG A 67 -13.05 -3.58 -22.59
CA ARG A 67 -13.90 -3.14 -21.47
C ARG A 67 -13.53 -3.86 -20.16
N LEU A 68 -13.44 -5.17 -20.19
CA LEU A 68 -13.26 -6.00 -18.99
C LEU A 68 -11.79 -6.17 -18.62
N LYS A 69 -10.87 -6.06 -19.59
CA LYS A 69 -9.42 -6.17 -19.41
C LYS A 69 -9.01 -7.38 -18.56
N PRO A 70 -9.51 -8.58 -18.91
CA PRO A 70 -9.21 -9.78 -18.14
C PRO A 70 -7.71 -10.06 -18.12
N ILE A 71 -7.26 -10.77 -17.10
CA ILE A 71 -5.90 -11.28 -16.93
C ILE A 71 -5.98 -12.79 -16.92
N PHE A 72 -5.13 -13.44 -17.69
CA PHE A 72 -5.01 -14.89 -17.75
C PHE A 72 -3.69 -15.36 -17.15
N SER A 73 -3.57 -16.67 -16.90
CA SER A 73 -2.36 -17.22 -16.30
C SER A 73 -1.11 -17.00 -17.17
N GLU A 74 -1.27 -16.99 -18.48
CA GLU A 74 -0.20 -16.75 -19.47
C GLU A 74 0.33 -15.31 -19.40
N ASP A 75 -0.53 -14.35 -19.05
CA ASP A 75 -0.17 -12.93 -18.93
C ASP A 75 0.80 -12.66 -17.77
N LEU A 76 0.90 -13.59 -16.80
CA LEU A 76 1.77 -13.43 -15.63
C LEU A 76 3.26 -13.47 -16.00
N ASN A 77 3.63 -14.07 -17.13
CA ASN A 77 5.00 -14.14 -17.60
C ASN A 77 5.53 -12.76 -17.99
N GLY A 78 6.42 -12.21 -17.14
CA GLY A 78 6.97 -10.87 -17.33
C GLY A 78 6.05 -9.72 -16.93
N MET A 79 4.90 -10.01 -16.31
CA MET A 79 3.95 -9.01 -15.85
C MET A 79 4.53 -8.17 -14.71
N GLN A 80 4.50 -6.85 -14.86
CA GLN A 80 4.79 -5.94 -13.77
C GLN A 80 3.54 -5.71 -12.93
N TYR A 81 3.56 -6.19 -11.70
CA TYR A 81 2.45 -6.01 -10.77
C TYR A 81 2.28 -4.55 -10.35
N SER A 82 1.02 -4.14 -10.22
CA SER A 82 0.68 -2.84 -9.66
C SER A 82 1.04 -2.78 -8.17
N ARG A 83 1.44 -1.60 -7.69
CA ARG A 83 1.65 -1.38 -6.25
C ARG A 83 0.37 -1.55 -5.43
N LEU A 84 -0.78 -1.28 -6.04
CA LEU A 84 -2.11 -1.49 -5.46
C LEU A 84 -2.72 -2.73 -6.11
N VAL A 85 -3.15 -3.67 -5.28
CA VAL A 85 -3.88 -4.88 -5.66
C VAL A 85 -5.15 -4.95 -4.83
N ARG A 86 -6.22 -5.45 -5.42
CA ARG A 86 -7.46 -5.75 -4.73
C ARG A 86 -7.83 -7.20 -4.94
N ILE A 87 -8.10 -7.93 -3.88
CA ILE A 87 -8.75 -9.24 -3.95
C ILE A 87 -10.26 -9.00 -4.01
N VAL A 88 -10.94 -9.65 -4.94
CA VAL A 88 -12.38 -9.51 -5.19
C VAL A 88 -13.04 -10.86 -5.41
N GLU A 89 -14.33 -10.97 -5.08
CA GLU A 89 -15.13 -12.10 -5.54
C GLU A 89 -15.33 -12.03 -7.07
N ARG A 90 -15.47 -13.18 -7.70
CA ARG A 90 -15.73 -13.24 -9.15
C ARG A 90 -17.14 -12.71 -9.45
N ASP A 91 -17.22 -11.70 -10.27
CA ASP A 91 -18.48 -11.10 -10.72
C ASP A 91 -19.01 -11.86 -11.96
N LYS A 92 -20.31 -12.05 -12.05
CA LYS A 92 -21.01 -12.72 -13.17
C LYS A 92 -20.72 -12.10 -14.54
N LYS A 93 -20.33 -10.82 -14.59
CA LYS A 93 -19.92 -10.17 -15.86
C LYS A 93 -18.67 -10.82 -16.49
N PHE A 94 -17.90 -11.59 -15.73
CA PHE A 94 -16.75 -12.35 -16.20
C PHE A 94 -17.09 -13.79 -16.60
N ASP A 95 -18.36 -14.21 -16.54
CA ASP A 95 -18.83 -15.53 -16.99
C ASP A 95 -18.99 -15.62 -18.51
N ILE A 96 -18.69 -14.54 -19.23
CA ILE A 96 -18.73 -14.52 -20.70
C ILE A 96 -17.52 -15.25 -21.30
N GLU A 97 -17.67 -15.71 -22.54
CA GLU A 97 -16.68 -16.57 -23.21
C GLU A 97 -15.26 -15.96 -23.23
N VAL A 98 -15.13 -14.68 -23.58
CA VAL A 98 -13.84 -13.98 -23.67
C VAL A 98 -13.11 -13.83 -22.34
N CYS A 99 -13.79 -14.04 -21.21
CA CYS A 99 -13.22 -14.00 -19.87
C CYS A 99 -13.08 -15.38 -19.24
N ARG A 100 -13.42 -16.43 -19.98
CA ARG A 100 -13.34 -17.81 -19.48
C ARG A 100 -11.90 -18.16 -19.12
N GLY A 101 -11.67 -18.58 -17.87
CA GLY A 101 -10.35 -18.89 -17.36
C GLY A 101 -9.54 -17.69 -16.87
N SER A 102 -10.08 -16.46 -16.95
CA SER A 102 -9.42 -15.29 -16.38
C SER A 102 -9.22 -15.45 -14.86
N ILE A 103 -8.08 -14.97 -14.36
CA ILE A 103 -7.66 -15.05 -12.95
C ILE A 103 -7.83 -13.71 -12.23
N GLY A 104 -8.11 -12.64 -12.97
CA GLY A 104 -8.30 -11.28 -12.50
C GLY A 104 -8.57 -10.34 -13.65
N TYR A 105 -8.47 -9.04 -13.39
CA TYR A 105 -8.64 -8.00 -14.41
C TYR A 105 -7.97 -6.68 -13.98
N TRP A 106 -7.64 -5.87 -14.98
CA TRP A 106 -7.16 -4.52 -14.76
C TRP A 106 -8.32 -3.56 -14.51
N ALA A 107 -8.23 -2.77 -13.45
CA ALA A 107 -9.13 -1.65 -13.20
C ALA A 107 -8.41 -0.32 -13.40
N ILE A 108 -9.14 0.67 -13.90
CA ILE A 108 -8.63 2.03 -14.14
C ILE A 108 -9.62 3.03 -13.58
N CYS A 109 -9.13 4.01 -12.83
CA CYS A 109 -9.91 5.14 -12.37
C CYS A 109 -9.06 6.41 -12.44
N LYS A 110 -9.53 7.44 -13.16
CA LYS A 110 -8.87 8.74 -13.30
C LYS A 110 -7.38 8.64 -13.70
N GLY A 111 -7.05 7.69 -14.58
CA GLY A 111 -5.70 7.46 -15.06
C GLY A 111 -4.82 6.57 -14.17
N GLU A 112 -5.27 6.23 -12.96
CA GLU A 112 -4.57 5.29 -12.09
C GLU A 112 -5.07 3.86 -12.36
N ARG A 113 -4.14 2.90 -12.39
CA ARG A 113 -4.39 1.51 -12.73
C ARG A 113 -3.97 0.58 -11.61
N TRP A 114 -4.83 -0.42 -11.29
CA TRP A 114 -4.53 -1.48 -10.33
C TRP A 114 -5.06 -2.83 -10.82
N ILE A 115 -4.64 -3.89 -10.15
CA ILE A 115 -5.06 -5.26 -10.44
C ILE A 115 -6.15 -5.67 -9.46
N ASN A 116 -7.26 -6.20 -9.98
CA ASN A 116 -8.21 -6.97 -9.21
C ASN A 116 -7.95 -8.46 -9.45
N ILE A 117 -7.66 -9.19 -8.38
CA ILE A 117 -7.42 -10.63 -8.38
C ILE A 117 -8.68 -11.32 -7.90
N PHE A 118 -9.15 -12.33 -8.61
CA PHE A 118 -10.25 -13.14 -8.11
C PHE A 118 -9.79 -14.00 -6.94
N LYS A 119 -10.59 -14.06 -5.87
CA LYS A 119 -10.27 -14.78 -4.63
C LYS A 119 -9.93 -16.26 -4.90
N ASP A 120 -10.64 -16.90 -5.82
CA ASP A 120 -10.42 -18.28 -6.26
C ASP A 120 -9.09 -18.49 -7.02
N SER A 121 -8.41 -17.45 -7.39
CA SER A 121 -7.23 -17.45 -8.25
C SER A 121 -5.99 -16.79 -7.63
N VAL A 122 -6.05 -16.39 -6.37
CA VAL A 122 -4.96 -15.67 -5.67
C VAL A 122 -3.64 -16.45 -5.74
N GLY A 123 -3.66 -17.76 -5.47
CA GLY A 123 -2.46 -18.59 -5.49
C GLY A 123 -1.73 -18.68 -6.83
N LYS A 124 -2.40 -18.33 -7.96
CA LYS A 124 -1.78 -18.35 -9.29
C LYS A 124 -0.81 -17.18 -9.52
N PHE A 125 -0.95 -16.10 -8.76
CA PHE A 125 -0.12 -14.90 -8.92
C PHE A 125 1.27 -15.02 -8.27
N GLY A 126 1.50 -16.00 -7.39
CA GLY A 126 2.76 -16.12 -6.65
C GLY A 126 3.02 -14.98 -5.65
N LEU A 127 2.02 -14.14 -5.38
CA LEU A 127 2.07 -13.03 -4.44
C LEU A 127 1.68 -13.49 -3.04
N LYS A 128 2.22 -12.81 -2.02
CA LYS A 128 1.90 -13.08 -0.61
C LYS A 128 1.13 -11.90 -0.03
N PHE A 129 0.02 -12.18 0.64
CA PHE A 129 -0.87 -11.19 1.23
C PHE A 129 -0.86 -11.29 2.76
N TYR A 130 -0.70 -10.15 3.44
CA TYR A 130 -0.59 -10.07 4.90
C TYR A 130 -1.68 -9.16 5.46
N PRO A 131 -2.32 -9.53 6.58
CA PRO A 131 -2.08 -10.73 7.40
C PRO A 131 -2.78 -11.97 6.87
N TYR A 132 -3.66 -11.83 5.90
CA TYR A 132 -4.52 -12.89 5.34
C TYR A 132 -4.88 -12.55 3.89
N GLU A 133 -5.30 -13.56 3.14
CA GLU A 133 -5.77 -13.44 1.76
C GLU A 133 -7.31 -13.36 1.75
N ASP A 134 -7.87 -12.15 1.81
CA ASP A 134 -9.31 -11.94 1.76
C ASP A 134 -9.68 -10.73 0.88
N VAL A 135 -10.98 -10.59 0.61
CA VAL A 135 -11.51 -9.48 -0.19
C VAL A 135 -11.19 -8.14 0.47
N ASN A 136 -10.13 -7.50 0.01
CA ASN A 136 -9.65 -6.22 0.52
C ASN A 136 -8.68 -5.54 -0.48
N PHE A 137 -8.25 -4.32 -0.16
CA PHE A 137 -7.15 -3.63 -0.83
C PHE A 137 -5.83 -3.92 -0.13
N TYR A 138 -4.80 -4.14 -0.94
CA TYR A 138 -3.45 -4.41 -0.48
C TYR A 138 -2.48 -3.48 -1.20
N TYR A 139 -1.46 -3.04 -0.47
CA TYR A 139 -0.38 -2.24 -1.04
C TYR A 139 0.95 -2.96 -0.88
N VAL A 140 1.83 -2.81 -1.86
CA VAL A 140 3.11 -3.51 -1.92
C VAL A 140 4.00 -3.16 -0.72
N ASP A 141 4.64 -4.17 -0.14
CA ASP A 141 5.69 -3.99 0.87
C ASP A 141 6.90 -3.26 0.25
N PRO A 142 7.39 -2.16 0.86
CA PRO A 142 8.51 -1.39 0.31
C PRO A 142 9.82 -2.19 0.21
N THR A 143 9.96 -3.29 0.96
CA THR A 143 11.17 -4.13 0.99
C THR A 143 11.09 -5.37 0.12
N ASN A 144 9.87 -5.77 -0.30
CA ASN A 144 9.66 -6.96 -1.14
C ASN A 144 8.45 -6.77 -2.05
N LYS A 145 8.68 -6.76 -3.35
CA LYS A 145 7.65 -6.52 -4.37
C LYS A 145 6.62 -7.63 -4.50
N ASP A 146 6.90 -8.82 -3.98
CA ASP A 146 5.98 -9.96 -4.02
C ASP A 146 5.08 -10.02 -2.77
N ASN A 147 5.35 -9.17 -1.79
CA ASN A 147 4.57 -9.09 -0.56
C ASN A 147 3.63 -7.89 -0.60
N TYR A 148 2.39 -8.12 -0.19
CA TYR A 148 1.34 -7.12 -0.14
C TYR A 148 0.71 -7.08 1.25
N ILE A 149 0.56 -5.90 1.81
CA ILE A 149 0.00 -5.67 3.13
C ILE A 149 -1.39 -5.06 2.98
N VAL A 150 -2.37 -5.54 3.74
CA VAL A 150 -3.71 -4.99 3.75
C VAL A 150 -3.67 -3.48 4.06
N LEU A 151 -4.35 -2.68 3.26
CA LEU A 151 -4.19 -1.23 3.28
C LEU A 151 -4.62 -0.61 4.61
N ASP A 152 -5.64 -1.18 5.26
CA ASP A 152 -6.16 -0.70 6.56
C ASP A 152 -5.13 -0.80 7.70
N GLU A 153 -4.19 -1.75 7.60
CA GLU A 153 -3.15 -1.99 8.61
C GLU A 153 -1.74 -1.62 8.11
N TYR A 154 -1.63 -1.11 6.89
CA TYR A 154 -0.36 -0.92 6.19
C TYR A 154 0.67 -0.14 7.02
N PHE A 155 0.30 1.04 7.49
CA PHE A 155 1.20 1.91 8.26
C PHE A 155 1.56 1.31 9.62
N TYR A 156 0.57 0.74 10.32
CA TYR A 156 0.79 0.11 11.61
C TYR A 156 1.76 -1.08 11.50
N ARG A 157 1.58 -1.93 10.49
CA ARG A 157 2.47 -3.09 10.27
C ARG A 157 3.88 -2.68 9.89
N LEU A 158 4.04 -1.64 9.10
CA LEU A 158 5.37 -1.12 8.78
C LEU A 158 6.07 -0.54 10.00
N LYS A 159 5.35 0.15 10.88
CA LYS A 159 5.88 0.64 12.16
C LYS A 159 6.35 -0.53 13.02
N GLN A 160 5.52 -1.55 13.20
CA GLN A 160 5.88 -2.76 13.94
C GLN A 160 7.09 -3.47 13.33
N ALA A 161 7.13 -3.63 12.00
CA ALA A 161 8.23 -4.29 11.31
C ALA A 161 9.57 -3.61 11.59
N ARG A 162 9.61 -2.27 11.65
CA ARG A 162 10.82 -1.50 11.98
C ARG A 162 11.24 -1.63 13.42
N VAL A 163 10.29 -1.56 14.34
CA VAL A 163 10.56 -1.75 15.77
C VAL A 163 11.12 -3.16 15.99
N ASN A 164 10.51 -4.18 15.40
CA ASN A 164 10.97 -5.56 15.50
C ASN A 164 12.36 -5.74 14.85
N GLU A 165 12.63 -5.07 13.73
CA GLU A 165 13.93 -5.13 13.09
C GLU A 165 15.00 -4.43 13.93
N LEU A 166 14.71 -3.25 14.50
CA LEU A 166 15.65 -2.56 15.39
C LEU A 166 15.95 -3.39 16.65
N GLN A 167 14.94 -4.04 17.21
CA GLN A 167 15.12 -4.99 18.32
C GLN A 167 16.03 -6.16 17.91
N LYS A 168 15.83 -6.73 16.73
CA LYS A 168 16.67 -7.81 16.21
C LYS A 168 18.10 -7.34 15.95
N ILE A 169 18.28 -6.13 15.40
CA ILE A 169 19.58 -5.50 15.21
C ILE A 169 20.30 -5.35 16.57
N ALA A 170 19.60 -4.82 17.58
CA ALA A 170 20.17 -4.68 18.93
C ALA A 170 20.60 -6.04 19.50
N GLN A 171 19.79 -7.07 19.36
CA GLN A 171 20.12 -8.44 19.77
C GLN A 171 21.37 -8.95 19.06
N ASP A 172 21.44 -8.85 17.72
CA ASP A 172 22.58 -9.33 16.93
C ASP A 172 23.88 -8.59 17.28
N LEU A 173 23.75 -7.31 17.63
CA LEU A 173 24.88 -6.49 18.11
C LEU A 173 25.29 -6.80 19.57
N GLY A 174 24.67 -7.78 20.23
CA GLY A 174 25.01 -8.22 21.57
C GLY A 174 24.44 -7.36 22.69
N ALA A 175 23.33 -6.67 22.47
CA ALA A 175 22.67 -5.86 23.50
C ALA A 175 22.29 -6.70 24.74
N LYS A 176 22.33 -6.06 25.92
CA LYS A 176 21.79 -6.58 27.19
C LYS A 176 20.42 -5.99 27.49
N LYS A 177 20.22 -4.71 27.14
CA LYS A 177 18.91 -4.06 27.28
C LYS A 177 18.57 -3.30 26.00
N PHE A 178 17.31 -3.31 25.67
CA PHE A 178 16.74 -2.58 24.55
C PHE A 178 15.41 -1.97 24.97
N ARG A 179 15.27 -0.67 24.75
CA ARG A 179 13.99 0.01 24.89
C ARG A 179 13.72 0.83 23.62
N VAL A 180 12.50 0.78 23.15
CA VAL A 180 12.07 1.60 22.02
C VAL A 180 10.67 2.16 22.29
N THR A 181 10.49 3.42 21.91
CA THR A 181 9.19 4.10 21.97
C THR A 181 8.93 4.79 20.64
N TYR A 182 7.82 4.46 20.03
CA TYR A 182 7.32 5.11 18.82
C TYR A 182 6.23 6.09 19.20
N MET A 183 6.46 7.37 18.96
CA MET A 183 5.58 8.46 19.36
C MET A 183 5.14 9.30 18.17
N ARG A 184 3.91 9.80 18.22
CA ARG A 184 3.35 10.72 17.24
C ARG A 184 3.34 12.15 17.78
N GLU A 185 3.77 13.11 16.96
CA GLU A 185 3.82 14.53 17.32
C GLU A 185 2.44 15.17 17.45
N LYS A 186 2.17 15.93 18.51
CA LYS A 186 0.96 16.76 18.69
C LYS A 186 0.89 17.89 17.67
N SER A 187 0.03 17.75 16.69
CA SER A 187 -0.13 18.76 15.64
C SER A 187 -0.76 20.09 16.10
N SER A 188 -1.43 20.12 17.24
CA SER A 188 -2.21 21.29 17.71
C SER A 188 -1.51 22.22 18.70
N LEU A 189 -0.46 21.79 19.37
CA LEU A 189 0.22 22.57 20.41
C LEU A 189 1.46 23.33 19.92
N ILE A 190 2.11 22.90 18.86
CA ILE A 190 3.34 23.52 18.35
C ILE A 190 3.04 24.88 17.70
N LYS A 191 1.92 25.05 17.02
CA LYS A 191 1.55 26.35 16.42
C LYS A 191 1.29 27.45 17.46
N LYS A 192 0.88 27.11 18.69
CA LYS A 192 0.61 28.09 19.76
C LYS A 192 1.83 28.47 20.59
N LYS A 193 2.87 27.63 20.68
CA LYS A 193 4.06 27.96 21.50
C LYS A 193 5.14 28.72 20.74
N TRP A 194 5.17 28.68 19.43
CA TRP A 194 6.16 29.43 18.63
C TRP A 194 5.79 30.92 18.44
N THR A 195 4.56 31.32 18.70
CA THR A 195 4.13 32.73 18.67
C THR A 195 4.14 33.40 20.04
N GLY A 196 4.45 32.68 21.12
CA GLY A 196 4.54 33.19 22.49
C GLY A 196 5.98 33.29 22.96
N LYS A 197 6.54 34.50 23.03
CA LYS A 197 7.80 34.82 23.71
C LYS A 197 7.79 34.30 25.15
N GLY A 198 8.78 33.46 25.49
CA GLY A 198 8.99 33.01 26.87
C GLY A 198 10.15 32.03 26.94
N ALA A 199 11.38 32.55 27.02
CA ALA A 199 12.54 31.77 27.38
C ALA A 199 12.42 31.31 28.84
N VAL A 200 12.48 29.99 29.08
CA VAL A 200 12.80 29.46 30.40
C VAL A 200 14.13 28.73 30.26
N LYS A 201 15.14 29.31 30.87
CA LYS A 201 16.39 28.67 31.22
C LYS A 201 16.11 27.72 32.37
N ASP A 202 16.45 26.45 32.25
CA ASP A 202 16.87 25.66 33.39
C ASP A 202 17.96 24.65 32.95
N ALA A 203 19.04 24.75 33.68
CA ALA A 203 20.16 23.84 33.65
C ALA A 203 19.86 22.71 34.65
N ASP A 204 19.95 21.46 34.24
CA ASP A 204 20.74 20.41 34.86
C ASP A 204 20.49 19.06 34.16
N GLY A 205 21.55 18.29 34.00
CA GLY A 205 21.59 17.11 33.22
C GLY A 205 21.13 15.86 33.99
N SER A 206 20.27 15.13 33.37
CA SER A 206 20.19 13.66 33.47
C SER A 206 19.29 13.13 32.32
N GLY A 207 19.60 11.96 31.78
CA GLY A 207 18.91 11.37 30.63
C GLY A 207 17.40 11.14 30.80
N SER A 208 16.88 11.15 32.04
CA SER A 208 15.44 11.09 32.33
C SER A 208 14.67 12.34 31.91
N VAL A 209 15.35 13.49 31.83
CA VAL A 209 14.73 14.78 31.47
C VAL A 209 14.40 14.85 29.97
N GLU A 210 15.13 14.14 29.13
CA GLU A 210 14.84 14.11 27.69
C GLU A 210 13.62 13.25 27.35
N VAL A 211 13.42 12.13 28.01
CA VAL A 211 12.24 11.27 27.82
C VAL A 211 10.99 11.99 28.31
N ASP A 212 11.00 12.59 29.50
CA ASP A 212 9.88 13.38 30.04
C ASP A 212 9.56 14.61 29.18
N LYS A 213 10.55 15.23 28.54
CA LYS A 213 10.34 16.34 27.60
C LYS A 213 9.76 15.87 26.28
N LEU A 214 10.17 14.70 25.79
CA LEU A 214 9.62 14.08 24.58
C LEU A 214 8.15 13.67 24.80
N GLU A 215 7.83 13.01 25.92
CA GLU A 215 6.44 12.61 26.24
C GLU A 215 5.48 13.80 26.32
N LYS A 216 5.92 14.96 26.79
CA LYS A 216 5.11 16.19 26.82
C LYS A 216 4.86 16.81 25.44
N GLN A 217 5.63 16.42 24.44
CA GLN A 217 5.56 16.96 23.08
C GLN A 217 4.72 16.08 22.13
N TYR A 218 4.49 14.82 22.48
CA TYR A 218 3.83 13.83 21.62
C TYR A 218 2.46 13.39 22.17
N ASP A 219 1.51 13.22 21.25
CA ASP A 219 0.10 12.95 21.58
C ASP A 219 -0.14 11.54 22.06
N LYS A 220 0.65 10.58 21.54
CA LYS A 220 0.36 9.18 21.68
C LYS A 220 1.61 8.33 21.49
N VAL A 221 1.92 7.53 22.49
CA VAL A 221 2.77 6.35 22.32
C VAL A 221 2.00 5.34 21.50
N GLU A 222 2.49 5.00 20.32
CA GLU A 222 1.83 4.04 19.43
C GLU A 222 2.39 2.63 19.61
N ILE A 223 3.69 2.52 19.86
CA ILE A 223 4.38 1.26 20.11
C ILE A 223 5.45 1.51 21.18
N GLU A 224 5.49 0.65 22.19
CA GLU A 224 6.54 0.60 23.19
C GLU A 224 6.98 -0.85 23.35
N ALA A 225 8.30 -1.07 23.39
CA ALA A 225 8.87 -2.38 23.66
C ALA A 225 10.13 -2.24 24.51
N GLU A 226 10.26 -3.13 25.50
CA GLU A 226 11.44 -3.27 26.34
C GLU A 226 11.84 -4.74 26.39
N ASN A 227 13.13 -5.00 26.18
CA ASN A 227 13.67 -6.35 26.16
C ASN A 227 15.00 -6.41 26.90
N SER A 228 15.25 -7.54 27.54
CA SER A 228 16.54 -7.88 28.14
C SER A 228 17.10 -9.13 27.46
N PHE A 229 18.39 -9.11 27.17
CA PHE A 229 19.11 -10.19 26.51
C PHE A 229 20.33 -10.59 27.36
N PRO A 230 20.87 -11.82 27.18
CA PRO A 230 22.08 -12.23 27.91
C PRO A 230 23.34 -11.46 27.48
N GLY A 231 23.31 -10.79 26.33
CA GLY A 231 24.49 -10.23 25.69
C GLY A 231 25.35 -11.29 25.02
N HIS A 232 26.10 -10.92 24.00
CA HIS A 232 27.10 -11.77 23.32
C HIS A 232 28.01 -10.87 22.47
N GLU A 233 29.05 -11.43 21.87
CA GLU A 233 29.87 -10.71 20.89
C GLU A 233 29.04 -10.28 19.70
N PRO A 234 29.24 -9.05 19.20
CA PRO A 234 28.42 -8.49 18.13
C PRO A 234 28.55 -9.30 16.84
N VAL A 235 27.42 -9.55 16.20
CA VAL A 235 27.32 -10.19 14.87
C VAL A 235 26.67 -9.21 13.91
N GLY A 236 27.12 -9.18 12.65
CA GLY A 236 26.56 -8.31 11.63
C GLY A 236 25.08 -8.60 11.37
N PRO A 237 24.18 -7.65 11.63
CA PRO A 237 22.73 -7.86 11.50
C PRO A 237 22.28 -7.85 10.04
N HIS A 238 21.20 -8.56 9.74
CA HIS A 238 20.51 -8.46 8.45
C HIS A 238 19.45 -7.36 8.51
N VAL A 239 19.63 -6.28 7.72
CA VAL A 239 18.77 -5.11 7.73
C VAL A 239 17.92 -5.02 6.44
N ARG A 240 16.60 -4.82 6.58
CA ARG A 240 15.63 -4.73 5.48
C ARG A 240 14.92 -3.37 5.45
N TYR A 241 14.10 -3.08 6.45
CA TYR A 241 13.29 -1.86 6.54
C TYR A 241 14.12 -0.63 6.91
N LEU A 242 15.15 -0.81 7.74
CA LEU A 242 16.04 0.24 8.23
C LEU A 242 17.37 0.30 7.45
N LYS A 243 17.47 -0.42 6.33
CA LYS A 243 18.70 -0.51 5.52
C LYS A 243 19.27 0.84 5.10
N TYR A 244 18.42 1.83 4.84
CA TYR A 244 18.83 3.17 4.37
C TYR A 244 18.77 4.22 5.47
N ASP A 245 18.51 3.83 6.72
CA ASP A 245 18.56 4.74 7.86
C ASP A 245 20.00 4.94 8.31
N GLN A 246 20.50 6.18 8.17
CA GLN A 246 21.89 6.52 8.48
C GLN A 246 22.23 6.30 9.95
N ASN A 247 21.28 6.54 10.85
CA ASN A 247 21.54 6.39 12.30
C ASN A 247 21.68 4.91 12.66
N VAL A 248 20.88 4.05 12.03
CA VAL A 248 20.98 2.60 12.25
C VAL A 248 22.27 2.05 11.65
N GLN A 249 22.70 2.53 10.48
CA GLN A 249 23.99 2.14 9.92
C GLN A 249 25.14 2.58 10.82
N ASN A 250 25.13 3.82 11.32
CA ASN A 250 26.14 4.32 12.27
C ASN A 250 26.15 3.51 13.58
N LEU A 251 24.99 3.12 14.13
CA LEU A 251 24.90 2.24 15.28
C LEU A 251 25.63 0.91 15.04
N ILE A 252 25.37 0.28 13.89
CA ILE A 252 26.00 -0.99 13.49
C ILE A 252 27.52 -0.81 13.40
N ASP A 253 27.97 0.23 12.67
CA ASP A 253 29.38 0.50 12.46
C ASP A 253 30.12 0.76 13.80
N MET A 254 29.55 1.61 14.66
CA MET A 254 30.14 1.93 15.96
C MET A 254 30.17 0.73 16.91
N ARG A 255 29.19 -0.17 16.85
CA ARG A 255 29.19 -1.36 17.71
C ARG A 255 30.10 -2.46 17.19
N MET A 256 30.24 -2.55 15.86
CA MET A 256 31.14 -3.52 15.19
C MET A 256 32.60 -3.06 15.18
N ASP A 257 32.93 -1.83 15.63
CA ASP A 257 34.31 -1.37 15.72
C ASP A 257 35.10 -2.19 16.78
N THR A 258 36.10 -2.91 16.31
CA THR A 258 36.93 -3.78 17.16
C THR A 258 37.87 -3.03 18.10
N LYS A 259 38.13 -1.75 17.86
CA LYS A 259 39.07 -0.93 18.67
C LYS A 259 38.38 -0.17 19.81
N GLY A 260 37.10 0.16 19.64
CA GLY A 260 36.37 0.96 20.62
C GLY A 260 34.87 0.84 20.44
N PRO A 261 34.28 -0.36 20.63
CA PRO A 261 32.83 -0.53 20.43
C PRO A 261 32.05 0.28 21.44
N ILE A 262 30.93 0.88 21.01
CA ILE A 262 30.03 1.57 21.94
C ILE A 262 29.35 0.57 22.88
N ASN A 263 29.12 1.01 24.14
CA ASN A 263 28.44 0.19 25.16
C ASN A 263 27.03 0.67 25.49
N HIS A 264 26.69 1.90 25.08
CA HIS A 264 25.39 2.50 25.31
C HIS A 264 25.06 3.45 24.15
N GLN A 265 23.83 3.47 23.70
CA GLN A 265 23.33 4.49 22.77
C GLN A 265 21.88 4.84 23.05
N THR A 266 21.61 6.12 23.08
CA THR A 266 20.26 6.70 23.09
C THR A 266 20.11 7.59 21.87
N LEU A 267 19.06 7.43 21.10
CA LEU A 267 18.83 8.24 19.91
C LEU A 267 17.34 8.42 19.60
N SER A 268 17.02 9.61 19.10
CA SER A 268 15.71 9.93 18.55
C SER A 268 15.82 10.10 17.05
N ILE A 269 15.04 9.33 16.28
CA ILE A 269 15.02 9.35 14.83
C ILE A 269 13.68 9.91 14.36
N LYS A 270 13.69 10.96 13.55
CA LYS A 270 12.52 11.35 12.76
C LYS A 270 12.35 10.37 11.61
N LEU A 271 11.21 9.70 11.60
CA LEU A 271 10.88 8.75 10.55
C LEU A 271 10.24 9.51 9.38
N SER A 272 11.06 10.10 8.52
CA SER A 272 10.55 10.68 7.28
C SER A 272 10.22 9.58 6.27
N SER A 273 8.96 9.50 5.83
CA SER A 273 8.43 8.69 4.71
C SER A 273 8.98 7.26 4.59
N THR A 274 8.95 6.55 5.67
CA THR A 274 9.47 5.17 5.77
C THR A 274 8.53 4.12 5.15
N SER A 275 7.27 4.46 4.90
CA SER A 275 6.33 3.63 4.14
C SER A 275 6.68 3.52 2.65
N GLY A 276 7.62 4.35 2.17
CA GLY A 276 7.91 4.47 0.74
C GLY A 276 6.74 5.06 -0.06
N LEU A 277 5.68 5.50 0.62
CA LEU A 277 4.49 6.09 0.03
C LEU A 277 4.57 7.62 0.12
N LYS A 278 4.86 8.26 -1.02
CA LYS A 278 4.90 9.73 -1.12
C LYS A 278 3.47 10.30 -1.02
N GLU A 279 3.30 11.51 -0.46
CA GLU A 279 2.01 12.22 -0.35
C GLU A 279 1.21 12.21 -1.67
N LYS A 280 1.86 12.46 -2.81
CA LYS A 280 1.22 12.43 -4.13
C LYS A 280 0.55 11.07 -4.43
N ASN A 281 1.19 9.98 -4.07
CA ASN A 281 0.65 8.63 -4.28
C ASN A 281 -0.44 8.31 -3.25
N ALA A 282 -0.30 8.79 -2.02
CA ALA A 282 -1.33 8.67 -0.98
C ALA A 282 -2.62 9.40 -1.38
N ALA A 283 -2.52 10.62 -1.90
CA ALA A 283 -3.66 11.37 -2.43
C ALA A 283 -4.36 10.64 -3.60
N LYS A 284 -3.60 9.97 -4.46
CA LYS A 284 -4.16 9.15 -5.55
C LYS A 284 -4.89 7.92 -5.02
N LEU A 285 -4.35 7.24 -4.00
CA LEU A 285 -5.01 6.12 -3.35
C LEU A 285 -6.32 6.56 -2.70
N ASP A 286 -6.33 7.68 -1.98
CA ASP A 286 -7.56 8.24 -1.41
C ASP A 286 -8.61 8.56 -2.47
N MET A 287 -8.20 9.06 -3.62
CA MET A 287 -9.09 9.31 -4.75
C MET A 287 -9.71 8.00 -5.28
N ILE A 288 -8.91 6.93 -5.41
CA ILE A 288 -9.39 5.61 -5.80
C ILE A 288 -10.39 5.08 -4.76
N LEU A 289 -10.01 5.06 -3.48
CA LEU A 289 -10.85 4.56 -2.39
C LEU A 289 -12.17 5.33 -2.27
N LYS A 290 -12.14 6.65 -2.40
CA LYS A 290 -13.35 7.49 -2.45
C LYS A 290 -14.25 7.16 -3.64
N SER A 291 -13.66 6.96 -4.83
CA SER A 291 -14.45 6.62 -6.03
C SER A 291 -15.13 5.25 -5.89
N LEU A 292 -14.52 4.35 -5.13
CA LEU A 292 -15.04 3.01 -4.83
C LEU A 292 -15.92 2.98 -3.58
N LYS A 293 -16.16 4.14 -2.92
CA LYS A 293 -16.93 4.27 -1.67
C LYS A 293 -16.40 3.41 -0.51
N VAL A 294 -15.09 3.16 -0.50
CA VAL A 294 -14.41 2.35 0.52
C VAL A 294 -13.68 3.25 1.54
N ALA A 295 -13.66 4.56 1.34
CA ALA A 295 -12.98 5.49 2.23
C ALA A 295 -13.59 5.45 3.65
N GLY A 296 -12.72 5.20 4.64
CA GLY A 296 -13.03 5.32 6.07
C GLY A 296 -12.88 6.76 6.58
N ASN A 297 -12.91 6.94 7.90
CA ASN A 297 -12.72 8.24 8.56
C ASN A 297 -11.28 8.77 8.46
N THR A 298 -10.30 7.89 8.27
CA THR A 298 -8.88 8.22 8.12
C THR A 298 -8.48 8.03 6.66
N THR A 299 -7.76 8.98 6.09
CA THR A 299 -7.25 8.90 4.72
C THR A 299 -5.82 8.39 4.70
N VAL A 300 -5.41 7.75 3.58
CA VAL A 300 -4.03 7.30 3.37
C VAL A 300 -3.07 8.50 3.40
N LEU A 301 -3.50 9.64 2.87
CA LEU A 301 -2.73 10.88 2.91
C LEU A 301 -2.49 11.36 4.34
N SER A 302 -3.51 11.30 5.21
CA SER A 302 -3.35 11.70 6.61
C SER A 302 -2.40 10.78 7.37
N GLU A 303 -2.38 9.47 7.04
CA GLU A 303 -1.42 8.53 7.63
C GLU A 303 0.01 8.81 7.19
N VAL A 304 0.25 9.15 5.91
CA VAL A 304 1.58 9.58 5.43
C VAL A 304 2.05 10.83 6.14
N GLN A 305 1.19 11.84 6.27
CA GLN A 305 1.52 13.09 6.98
C GLN A 305 1.77 12.87 8.48
N ASN A 306 1.08 11.91 9.09
CA ASN A 306 1.31 11.52 10.47
C ASN A 306 2.64 10.79 10.64
N GLU A 307 3.01 9.94 9.69
CA GLU A 307 4.30 9.24 9.70
C GLU A 307 5.48 10.24 9.66
N GLU A 308 5.39 11.29 8.84
CA GLU A 308 6.42 12.34 8.75
C GLU A 308 6.60 13.13 10.06
N LYS A 309 5.58 13.13 10.93
CA LYS A 309 5.60 13.80 12.24
C LYS A 309 5.92 12.86 13.39
N SER A 310 6.22 11.60 13.10
CA SER A 310 6.49 10.60 14.12
C SER A 310 7.97 10.52 14.45
N ILE A 311 8.28 10.16 15.69
CA ILE A 311 9.62 9.92 16.19
C ILE A 311 9.72 8.51 16.73
N LEU A 312 10.81 7.85 16.40
CA LEU A 312 11.29 6.63 17.02
C LEU A 312 12.41 7.01 18.01
N TYR A 313 12.17 6.79 19.28
CA TYR A 313 13.17 6.89 20.34
C TYR A 313 13.62 5.49 20.70
N TYR A 314 14.92 5.27 20.82
CA TYR A 314 15.46 4.01 21.32
C TYR A 314 16.66 4.20 22.25
N GLU A 315 16.82 3.25 23.16
CA GLU A 315 17.93 3.12 24.10
C GLU A 315 18.43 1.69 24.07
N ILE A 316 19.75 1.52 23.93
CA ILE A 316 20.40 0.23 23.85
C ILE A 316 21.60 0.22 24.78
N ASP A 317 21.68 -0.79 25.67
CA ASP A 317 22.82 -1.14 26.49
C ASP A 317 23.43 -2.47 26.00
N PHE A 318 24.73 -2.47 25.75
CA PHE A 318 25.47 -3.61 25.25
C PHE A 318 26.29 -4.32 26.32
#